data_882d2dcc9a62c36176c9ea128c336e5f
#
_entry.id   882d2dcc9a62c36176c9ea128c336e5f
#
_cell.length_a   1.000
_cell.length_b   1.000
_cell.length_c   1.000
_cell.angle_alpha   90.00
_cell.angle_beta   90.00
_cell.angle_gamma   90.00
#
_symmetry.space_group_name_H-M   'P 1'
#
loop_
_entity.id
_entity.type
_entity.pdbx_description
1 polymer ?
#
loop_
_entity_poly.entity_id
_entity_poly.type
_entity_poly.pdbx_seq_one_letter_code
_entity_poly.pdbx_strand_id
1 'polypeptide(L)'
;MPIGDEARSAGATTVSSWRGAFAKQVAKVLRRDPELCDTAIEVGIVDRQWLEEPGDHPLSTSTTLDVVQRFLERSVERKPSALTAIGLNAIQLLSWDRGADPATGLPAEVTIVFTDLEGFTKFTANEGDEAASKLLNEHHRVVGPIVRGRGGKVVKRLGDGLLLSFPSPEAAVLAALELVPAAPEPLRMRAGMHCGEAVVTRDDVIGHVVNVAARVAESAKGGQVAVTGTVRDAVGGLPGIVFSRSRRRTFKGVGEAIPVCRVELA
;
A
#
# COMPACT_ATOMS: atom_id res chain seq x y z
N MET A 1 -18.86 1.42 40.89
CA MET A 1 -19.87 1.38 39.83
C MET A 1 -19.14 1.55 38.51
N PRO A 2 -18.95 0.52 37.67
CA PRO A 2 -18.28 0.67 36.38
C PRO A 2 -19.32 1.00 35.30
N ILE A 3 -19.24 2.22 34.76
CA ILE A 3 -20.06 2.68 33.62
C ILE A 3 -19.19 2.71 32.34
N GLY A 4 -18.51 1.64 32.05
CA GLY A 4 -17.55 1.63 30.94
C GLY A 4 -17.77 0.56 29.82
N ASP A 5 -18.49 -0.50 30.11
CA ASP A 5 -18.56 -1.64 29.19
C ASP A 5 -19.79 -1.69 28.27
N GLU A 6 -20.90 -1.09 28.65
CA GLU A 6 -22.12 -1.09 27.82
C GLU A 6 -22.02 -0.18 26.58
N ALA A 7 -21.26 0.93 26.67
CA ALA A 7 -21.09 1.82 25.53
C ALA A 7 -20.16 1.24 24.43
N ARG A 8 -19.23 0.35 24.79
CA ARG A 8 -18.34 -0.33 23.83
C ARG A 8 -19.04 -1.46 23.09
N SER A 9 -19.98 -2.16 23.73
CA SER A 9 -20.72 -3.24 23.08
C SER A 9 -21.77 -2.74 22.07
N ALA A 10 -22.40 -1.60 22.35
CA ALA A 10 -23.37 -0.99 21.44
C ALA A 10 -22.72 -0.44 20.14
N GLY A 11 -21.52 0.12 20.24
CA GLY A 11 -20.76 0.60 19.07
C GLY A 11 -20.33 -0.53 18.12
N ALA A 12 -19.84 -1.65 18.68
CA ALA A 12 -19.37 -2.80 17.88
C ALA A 12 -20.50 -3.51 17.11
N THR A 13 -21.70 -3.62 17.71
CA THR A 13 -22.87 -4.22 17.06
C THR A 13 -23.43 -3.36 15.93
N THR A 14 -23.36 -2.04 16.06
CA THR A 14 -23.84 -1.12 15.00
C THR A 14 -22.92 -1.13 13.79
N VAL A 15 -21.60 -1.18 13.99
CA VAL A 15 -20.59 -1.22 12.90
C VAL A 15 -20.66 -2.55 12.15
N SER A 16 -20.85 -3.69 12.82
CA SER A 16 -21.00 -4.99 12.15
C SER A 16 -22.27 -5.09 11.30
N SER A 17 -23.38 -4.53 11.76
CA SER A 17 -24.64 -4.49 10.99
C SER A 17 -24.55 -3.59 9.75
N TRP A 18 -23.83 -2.49 9.83
CA TRP A 18 -23.57 -1.60 8.68
C TRP A 18 -22.70 -2.25 7.61
N ARG A 19 -21.67 -2.99 8.02
CA ARG A 19 -20.79 -3.74 7.10
C ARG A 19 -21.55 -4.80 6.31
N GLY A 20 -22.41 -5.56 6.97
CA GLY A 20 -23.27 -6.55 6.31
C GLY A 20 -24.26 -5.92 5.33
N ALA A 21 -24.88 -4.79 5.69
CA ALA A 21 -25.79 -4.07 4.83
C ALA A 21 -25.07 -3.50 3.58
N PHE A 22 -23.86 -2.98 3.76
CA PHE A 22 -23.03 -2.45 2.68
C PHE A 22 -22.55 -3.55 1.72
N ALA A 23 -22.06 -4.70 2.23
CA ALA A 23 -21.67 -5.85 1.43
C ALA A 23 -22.83 -6.34 0.53
N LYS A 24 -24.05 -6.40 1.08
CA LYS A 24 -25.29 -6.73 0.34
C LYS A 24 -25.58 -5.70 -0.76
N GLN A 25 -25.36 -4.42 -0.49
CA GLN A 25 -25.58 -3.36 -1.48
C GLN A 25 -24.57 -3.46 -2.64
N VAL A 26 -23.31 -3.73 -2.35
CA VAL A 26 -22.26 -3.94 -3.36
C VAL A 26 -22.57 -5.16 -4.21
N ALA A 27 -22.92 -6.29 -3.62
CA ALA A 27 -23.32 -7.49 -4.36
C ALA A 27 -24.53 -7.23 -5.26
N LYS A 28 -25.48 -6.41 -4.81
CA LYS A 28 -26.65 -6.00 -5.62
C LYS A 28 -26.26 -5.15 -6.82
N VAL A 29 -25.26 -4.28 -6.70
CA VAL A 29 -24.75 -3.47 -7.81
C VAL A 29 -24.00 -4.34 -8.82
N LEU A 30 -23.11 -5.23 -8.34
CA LEU A 30 -22.38 -6.17 -9.19
C LEU A 30 -23.30 -7.10 -9.99
N ARG A 31 -24.36 -7.61 -9.37
CA ARG A 31 -25.36 -8.45 -10.07
C ARG A 31 -26.15 -7.71 -11.15
N ARG A 32 -26.20 -6.37 -11.15
CA ARG A 32 -26.90 -5.55 -12.16
C ARG A 32 -26.06 -5.26 -13.40
N ASP A 33 -24.73 -5.41 -13.30
CA ASP A 33 -23.81 -5.20 -14.42
C ASP A 33 -22.96 -6.46 -14.62
N PRO A 34 -23.32 -7.32 -15.59
CA PRO A 34 -22.59 -8.57 -15.85
C PRO A 34 -21.13 -8.38 -16.19
N GLU A 35 -20.76 -7.32 -16.94
CA GLU A 35 -19.36 -7.04 -17.30
C GLU A 35 -18.52 -6.67 -16.07
N LEU A 36 -19.10 -5.91 -15.15
CA LEU A 36 -18.47 -5.56 -13.88
C LEU A 36 -18.35 -6.78 -12.97
N CYS A 37 -19.35 -7.66 -12.97
CA CYS A 37 -19.37 -8.89 -12.20
C CYS A 37 -18.28 -9.86 -12.68
N ASP A 38 -18.19 -10.09 -13.98
CA ASP A 38 -17.18 -10.98 -14.58
C ASP A 38 -15.77 -10.44 -14.35
N THR A 39 -15.57 -9.14 -14.49
CA THR A 39 -14.28 -8.49 -14.19
C THR A 39 -13.89 -8.67 -12.71
N ALA A 40 -14.84 -8.57 -11.79
CA ALA A 40 -14.60 -8.76 -10.36
C ALA A 40 -14.21 -10.20 -10.02
N ILE A 41 -14.80 -11.18 -10.70
CA ILE A 41 -14.47 -12.61 -10.55
C ILE A 41 -13.11 -12.92 -11.18
N GLU A 42 -12.85 -12.45 -12.41
CA GLU A 42 -11.57 -12.66 -13.10
C GLU A 42 -10.36 -12.09 -12.36
N VAL A 43 -10.54 -10.95 -11.72
CA VAL A 43 -9.48 -10.28 -10.92
C VAL A 43 -9.36 -10.93 -9.53
N GLY A 44 -10.20 -11.93 -9.19
CA GLY A 44 -10.18 -12.60 -7.90
C GLY A 44 -10.63 -11.73 -6.73
N ILE A 45 -11.39 -10.68 -7.03
CA ILE A 45 -11.88 -9.70 -6.04
C ILE A 45 -13.08 -10.26 -5.29
N VAL A 46 -13.97 -10.97 -5.98
CA VAL A 46 -15.10 -11.70 -5.43
C VAL A 46 -15.16 -13.07 -6.08
N ASP A 47 -15.59 -14.08 -5.33
CA ASP A 47 -15.97 -15.35 -5.90
C ASP A 47 -17.51 -15.46 -6.02
N ARG A 48 -17.97 -16.47 -6.73
CA ARG A 48 -19.41 -16.68 -6.92
C ARG A 48 -20.15 -16.93 -5.61
N GLN A 49 -19.50 -17.57 -4.65
CA GLN A 49 -20.06 -17.91 -3.36
C GLN A 49 -20.27 -16.65 -2.50
N TRP A 50 -19.31 -15.70 -2.54
CA TRP A 50 -19.46 -14.40 -1.88
C TRP A 50 -20.59 -13.56 -2.49
N LEU A 51 -20.80 -13.64 -3.80
CA LEU A 51 -21.92 -12.95 -4.45
C LEU A 51 -23.28 -13.50 -3.96
N GLU A 52 -23.37 -14.77 -3.67
CA GLU A 52 -24.59 -15.41 -3.17
C GLU A 52 -24.86 -15.06 -1.70
N GLU A 53 -23.83 -15.07 -0.85
CA GLU A 53 -23.90 -14.79 0.59
C GLU A 53 -22.91 -13.69 1.03
N PRO A 54 -23.18 -12.41 0.69
CA PRO A 54 -22.28 -11.31 0.99
C PRO A 54 -22.21 -11.05 2.51
N GLY A 55 -21.04 -11.23 3.08
CA GLY A 55 -20.75 -10.92 4.48
C GLY A 55 -20.53 -12.12 5.39
N ASP A 56 -20.84 -13.36 4.97
CA ASP A 56 -20.68 -14.57 5.79
C ASP A 56 -19.35 -15.31 5.57
N HIS A 57 -18.63 -15.01 4.47
CA HIS A 57 -17.31 -15.58 4.19
C HIS A 57 -16.22 -14.50 4.15
N PRO A 58 -15.05 -14.72 4.78
CA PRO A 58 -13.93 -13.81 4.64
C PRO A 58 -13.40 -13.90 3.20
N LEU A 59 -13.49 -12.82 2.47
CA LEU A 59 -12.69 -12.64 1.26
C LEU A 59 -11.22 -12.77 1.64
N SER A 60 -10.45 -13.59 0.89
CA SER A 60 -9.04 -13.90 1.12
C SER A 60 -8.27 -12.79 1.84
N THR A 61 -7.26 -13.05 2.62
CA THR A 61 -6.33 -12.22 3.42
C THR A 61 -6.45 -10.67 3.44
N SER A 62 -7.24 -10.07 2.54
CA SER A 62 -7.62 -8.66 2.49
C SER A 62 -9.02 -8.47 3.09
N THR A 63 -9.24 -7.39 3.83
CA THR A 63 -10.59 -7.12 4.34
C THR A 63 -11.56 -6.89 3.17
N THR A 64 -12.83 -7.26 3.35
CA THR A 64 -13.92 -7.06 2.37
C THR A 64 -13.93 -5.63 1.80
N LEU A 65 -13.57 -4.67 2.65
CA LEU A 65 -13.51 -3.25 2.31
C LEU A 65 -12.37 -2.91 1.33
N ASP A 66 -11.18 -3.46 1.56
CA ASP A 66 -10.00 -3.20 0.69
C ASP A 66 -10.20 -3.77 -0.72
N VAL A 67 -10.91 -4.89 -0.81
CA VAL A 67 -11.24 -5.52 -2.10
C VAL A 67 -12.26 -4.69 -2.87
N VAL A 68 -13.30 -4.21 -2.20
CA VAL A 68 -14.34 -3.36 -2.79
C VAL A 68 -13.75 -2.01 -3.22
N GLN A 69 -12.87 -1.42 -2.41
CA GLN A 69 -12.19 -0.17 -2.76
C GLN A 69 -11.37 -0.32 -4.04
N ARG A 70 -10.54 -1.37 -4.16
CA ARG A 70 -9.74 -1.65 -5.36
C ARG A 70 -10.59 -1.85 -6.60
N PHE A 71 -11.71 -2.52 -6.46
CA PHE A 71 -12.64 -2.74 -7.56
C PHE A 71 -13.25 -1.42 -8.04
N LEU A 72 -13.70 -0.57 -7.12
CA LEU A 72 -14.29 0.72 -7.44
C LEU A 72 -13.27 1.69 -8.07
N GLU A 73 -12.03 1.73 -7.57
CA GLU A 73 -10.96 2.53 -8.16
C GLU A 73 -10.70 2.14 -9.63
N ARG A 74 -10.63 0.84 -9.93
CA ARG A 74 -10.49 0.35 -11.31
C ARG A 74 -11.70 0.63 -12.19
N SER A 75 -12.89 0.57 -11.62
CA SER A 75 -14.13 0.85 -12.36
C SER A 75 -14.25 2.32 -12.72
N VAL A 76 -13.76 3.23 -11.85
CA VAL A 76 -13.70 4.69 -12.13
C VAL A 76 -12.73 5.00 -13.27
N GLU A 77 -11.58 4.31 -13.34
CA GLU A 77 -10.61 4.50 -14.43
C GLU A 77 -11.18 4.10 -15.81
N ARG A 78 -12.07 3.11 -15.85
CA ARG A 78 -12.63 2.60 -17.11
C ARG A 78 -13.95 3.28 -17.54
N LYS A 79 -14.84 3.55 -16.61
CA LYS A 79 -16.14 4.19 -16.86
C LYS A 79 -16.49 5.10 -15.66
N PRO A 80 -16.00 6.34 -15.63
CA PRO A 80 -16.30 7.24 -14.52
C PRO A 80 -17.81 7.57 -14.51
N SER A 81 -18.51 7.07 -13.50
CA SER A 81 -19.91 7.40 -13.25
C SER A 81 -20.04 8.08 -11.89
N ALA A 82 -21.03 8.96 -11.72
CA ALA A 82 -21.29 9.65 -10.46
C ALA A 82 -21.55 8.66 -9.30
N LEU A 83 -22.17 7.51 -9.59
CA LEU A 83 -22.42 6.45 -8.61
C LEU A 83 -21.11 5.78 -8.14
N THR A 84 -20.15 5.58 -9.04
CA THR A 84 -18.85 5.00 -8.70
C THR A 84 -18.02 5.96 -7.86
N ALA A 85 -18.06 7.27 -8.18
CA ALA A 85 -17.38 8.31 -7.39
C ALA A 85 -17.98 8.46 -5.98
N ILE A 86 -19.30 8.36 -5.82
CA ILE A 86 -19.98 8.38 -4.52
C ILE A 86 -19.59 7.12 -3.71
N GLY A 87 -19.52 5.94 -4.36
CA GLY A 87 -19.11 4.69 -3.75
C GLY A 87 -17.67 4.77 -3.23
N LEU A 88 -16.73 5.31 -4.00
CA LEU A 88 -15.34 5.54 -3.59
C LEU A 88 -15.23 6.44 -2.35
N ASN A 89 -15.95 7.56 -2.34
CA ASN A 89 -15.95 8.47 -1.20
C ASN A 89 -16.54 7.81 0.06
N ALA A 90 -17.61 7.03 -0.07
CA ALA A 90 -18.21 6.31 1.05
C ALA A 90 -17.26 5.22 1.60
N ILE A 91 -16.52 4.53 0.74
CA ILE A 91 -15.54 3.51 1.13
C ILE A 91 -14.31 4.15 1.77
N GLN A 92 -13.82 5.25 1.23
CA GLN A 92 -12.74 6.02 1.85
C GLN A 92 -13.12 6.49 3.25
N LEU A 93 -14.36 6.97 3.46
CA LEU A 93 -14.88 7.34 4.78
C LEU A 93 -14.96 6.15 5.74
N LEU A 94 -15.29 4.96 5.25
CA LEU A 94 -15.40 3.75 6.07
C LEU A 94 -14.05 3.07 6.35
N SER A 95 -13.03 3.29 5.51
CA SER A 95 -11.66 2.79 5.74
C SER A 95 -10.90 3.64 6.77
N TRP A 96 -11.39 4.84 7.09
CA TRP A 96 -10.77 5.74 8.08
C TRP A 96 -10.89 5.27 9.54
N ASP A 97 -11.72 4.27 9.82
CA ASP A 97 -11.98 3.80 11.20
C ASP A 97 -10.86 2.90 11.79
N ARG A 98 -9.68 2.85 11.20
CA ARG A 98 -8.51 2.12 11.72
C ARG A 98 -7.34 3.03 12.11
N GLY A 99 -7.64 4.13 12.79
CA GLY A 99 -6.65 4.83 13.62
C GLY A 99 -5.94 6.03 13.02
N ALA A 100 -6.27 6.46 11.80
CA ALA A 100 -5.81 7.76 11.31
C ALA A 100 -6.96 8.47 10.61
N ASP A 101 -7.47 9.53 11.20
CA ASP A 101 -8.29 10.51 10.49
C ASP A 101 -7.35 11.39 9.64
N PRO A 102 -7.32 11.24 8.30
CA PRO A 102 -6.43 12.04 7.46
C PRO A 102 -6.76 13.54 7.48
N ALA A 103 -7.94 13.90 7.99
CA ALA A 103 -8.33 15.31 8.14
C ALA A 103 -7.81 15.91 9.44
N THR A 104 -7.54 15.10 10.47
CA THR A 104 -7.07 15.57 11.80
C THR A 104 -5.57 15.45 11.98
N GLY A 105 -4.86 14.77 11.08
CA GLY A 105 -3.40 14.63 11.17
C GLY A 105 -2.94 13.92 12.44
N LEU A 106 -3.66 12.91 12.90
CA LEU A 106 -3.27 12.13 14.08
C LEU A 106 -2.08 11.21 13.73
N PRO A 107 -1.15 11.00 14.67
CA PRO A 107 -0.08 10.03 14.49
C PRO A 107 -0.61 8.62 14.28
N ALA A 108 -0.09 7.93 13.29
CA ALA A 108 -0.41 6.53 13.02
C ALA A 108 0.89 5.74 12.79
N GLU A 109 0.90 4.48 13.20
CA GLU A 109 1.97 3.55 12.84
C GLU A 109 1.85 3.19 11.36
N VAL A 110 2.89 3.47 10.60
CA VAL A 110 2.94 3.21 9.16
C VAL A 110 4.30 2.67 8.75
N THR A 111 4.35 1.96 7.66
CA THR A 111 5.61 1.59 7.01
C THR A 111 5.80 2.40 5.75
N ILE A 112 6.86 3.18 5.72
CA ILE A 112 7.24 4.04 4.61
C ILE A 112 8.27 3.33 3.74
N VAL A 113 8.02 3.32 2.43
CA VAL A 113 8.94 2.81 1.42
C VAL A 113 9.29 3.92 0.45
N PHE A 114 10.57 4.13 0.24
CA PHE A 114 11.08 4.89 -0.90
C PHE A 114 11.58 3.91 -1.95
N THR A 115 11.24 4.18 -3.20
CA THR A 115 11.83 3.52 -4.36
C THR A 115 12.54 4.54 -5.25
N ASP A 116 13.50 4.09 -6.05
CA ASP A 116 14.28 4.92 -6.95
C ASP A 116 14.84 4.07 -8.10
N LEU A 117 14.96 4.62 -9.30
CA LEU A 117 15.49 3.92 -10.47
C LEU A 117 16.97 4.26 -10.66
N GLU A 118 17.85 3.34 -10.27
CA GLU A 118 19.30 3.53 -10.45
C GLU A 118 19.66 3.72 -11.92
N GLY A 119 20.31 4.84 -12.22
CA GLY A 119 20.75 5.18 -13.56
C GLY A 119 19.77 6.03 -14.38
N PHE A 120 18.63 6.44 -13.85
CA PHE A 120 17.61 7.21 -14.55
C PHE A 120 18.15 8.54 -15.11
N THR A 121 18.92 9.31 -14.33
CA THR A 121 19.53 10.57 -14.80
C THR A 121 20.44 10.34 -16.02
N LYS A 122 21.24 9.25 -16.01
CA LYS A 122 22.09 8.90 -17.14
C LYS A 122 21.26 8.45 -18.34
N PHE A 123 20.21 7.70 -18.11
CA PHE A 123 19.26 7.27 -19.16
C PHE A 123 18.63 8.50 -19.82
N THR A 124 18.10 9.45 -19.05
CA THR A 124 17.51 10.70 -19.58
C THR A 124 18.52 11.51 -20.40
N ALA A 125 19.77 11.62 -19.93
CA ALA A 125 20.81 12.34 -20.66
C ALA A 125 21.18 11.68 -22.00
N ASN A 126 21.08 10.36 -22.12
CA ASN A 126 21.42 9.62 -23.32
C ASN A 126 20.25 9.48 -24.32
N GLU A 127 19.05 9.19 -23.80
CA GLU A 127 17.87 8.81 -24.60
C GLU A 127 16.87 9.98 -24.77
N GLY A 128 17.05 11.06 -23.98
CA GLY A 128 16.21 12.25 -24.02
C GLY A 128 14.96 12.16 -23.15
N ASP A 129 14.32 13.34 -22.96
CA ASP A 129 13.18 13.52 -22.05
C ASP A 129 11.93 12.74 -22.49
N GLU A 130 11.71 12.58 -23.78
CA GLU A 130 10.56 11.86 -24.31
C GLU A 130 10.64 10.35 -23.97
N ALA A 131 11.80 9.73 -24.19
CA ALA A 131 12.04 8.35 -23.82
C ALA A 131 11.94 8.14 -22.30
N ALA A 132 12.50 9.05 -21.51
CA ALA A 132 12.40 9.03 -20.06
C ALA A 132 10.94 9.14 -19.56
N SER A 133 10.16 10.04 -20.15
CA SER A 133 8.74 10.20 -19.82
C SER A 133 7.92 8.95 -20.15
N LYS A 134 8.16 8.33 -21.30
CA LYS A 134 7.51 7.08 -21.70
C LYS A 134 7.84 5.96 -20.73
N LEU A 135 9.12 5.79 -20.38
CA LEU A 135 9.57 4.78 -19.42
C LEU A 135 8.93 4.96 -18.05
N LEU A 136 8.87 6.20 -17.53
CA LEU A 136 8.21 6.49 -16.25
C LEU A 136 6.71 6.19 -16.29
N ASN A 137 6.03 6.49 -17.39
CA ASN A 137 4.61 6.17 -17.53
C ASN A 137 4.35 4.67 -17.51
N GLU A 138 5.18 3.88 -18.18
CA GLU A 138 5.12 2.42 -18.14
C GLU A 138 5.40 1.90 -16.72
N HIS A 139 6.44 2.42 -16.08
CA HIS A 139 6.76 2.11 -14.70
C HIS A 139 5.60 2.36 -13.74
N HIS A 140 4.97 3.52 -13.81
CA HIS A 140 3.85 3.87 -12.94
C HIS A 140 2.61 2.99 -13.16
N ARG A 141 2.40 2.48 -14.39
CA ARG A 141 1.31 1.52 -14.67
C ARG A 141 1.51 0.18 -13.98
N VAL A 142 2.75 -0.25 -13.81
CA VAL A 142 3.10 -1.50 -13.10
C VAL A 142 3.04 -1.32 -11.59
N VAL A 143 3.62 -0.23 -11.08
CA VAL A 143 3.72 0.02 -9.63
C VAL A 143 2.35 0.17 -8.96
N GLY A 144 1.43 0.92 -9.56
CA GLY A 144 0.14 1.21 -8.95
C GLY A 144 -0.65 -0.04 -8.52
N PRO A 145 -0.85 -1.03 -9.39
CA PRO A 145 -1.53 -2.28 -9.05
C PRO A 145 -0.83 -3.08 -7.94
N ILE A 146 0.51 -3.20 -7.97
CA ILE A 146 1.29 -3.93 -6.96
C ILE A 146 1.11 -3.28 -5.58
N VAL A 147 1.29 -1.96 -5.48
CA VAL A 147 1.15 -1.21 -4.23
C VAL A 147 -0.26 -1.37 -3.66
N ARG A 148 -1.29 -1.11 -4.47
CA ARG A 148 -2.69 -1.29 -4.06
C ARG A 148 -3.02 -2.74 -3.71
N GLY A 149 -2.47 -3.70 -4.46
CA GLY A 149 -2.61 -5.12 -4.21
C GLY A 149 -2.16 -5.57 -2.83
N ARG A 150 -1.23 -4.85 -2.23
CA ARG A 150 -0.71 -5.07 -0.86
C ARG A 150 -1.31 -4.11 0.19
N GLY A 151 -2.39 -3.39 -0.14
CA GLY A 151 -3.04 -2.43 0.77
C GLY A 151 -2.26 -1.13 0.97
N GLY A 152 -1.25 -0.87 0.13
CA GLY A 152 -0.45 0.35 0.18
C GLY A 152 -1.01 1.48 -0.67
N LYS A 153 -0.43 2.65 -0.49
CA LYS A 153 -0.75 3.88 -1.21
C LYS A 153 0.52 4.50 -1.81
N VAL A 154 0.44 4.97 -3.04
CA VAL A 154 1.44 5.89 -3.61
C VAL A 154 1.14 7.29 -3.07
N VAL A 155 1.97 7.76 -2.15
CA VAL A 155 1.81 9.08 -1.50
C VAL A 155 2.28 10.18 -2.44
N LYS A 156 3.50 10.05 -2.97
CA LYS A 156 4.11 11.03 -3.89
C LYS A 156 4.95 10.37 -4.97
N ARG A 157 5.03 11.03 -6.11
CA ARG A 157 6.01 10.78 -7.17
C ARG A 157 7.11 11.82 -7.07
N LEU A 158 8.35 11.38 -6.99
CA LEU A 158 9.54 12.19 -6.74
C LEU A 158 10.54 12.01 -7.90
N GLY A 159 10.17 12.50 -9.08
CA GLY A 159 10.91 12.20 -10.31
C GLY A 159 10.75 10.73 -10.69
N ASP A 160 11.84 10.00 -10.73
CA ASP A 160 11.89 8.55 -10.94
C ASP A 160 11.67 7.72 -9.67
N GLY A 161 11.66 8.37 -8.51
CA GLY A 161 11.39 7.77 -7.22
C GLY A 161 9.93 7.88 -6.79
N LEU A 162 9.53 7.02 -5.87
CA LEU A 162 8.19 7.02 -5.27
C LEU A 162 8.27 6.98 -3.75
N LEU A 163 7.39 7.74 -3.12
CA LEU A 163 7.07 7.62 -1.70
C LEU A 163 5.79 6.79 -1.57
N LEU A 164 5.90 5.63 -0.93
CA LEU A 164 4.82 4.71 -0.68
C LEU A 164 4.56 4.57 0.81
N SER A 165 3.31 4.34 1.19
CA SER A 165 2.91 4.07 2.56
C SER A 165 2.12 2.76 2.62
N PHE A 166 2.38 1.96 3.66
CA PHE A 166 1.71 0.68 3.91
C PHE A 166 1.24 0.60 5.36
N PRO A 167 0.13 -0.12 5.62
CA PRO A 167 -0.41 -0.29 6.97
C PRO A 167 0.42 -1.25 7.84
N SER A 168 1.27 -2.09 7.22
CA SER A 168 2.12 -3.04 7.96
C SER A 168 3.48 -3.26 7.31
N PRO A 169 4.51 -3.63 8.08
CA PRO A 169 5.83 -3.96 7.57
C PRO A 169 5.82 -5.15 6.60
N GLU A 170 4.98 -6.15 6.84
CA GLU A 170 4.86 -7.35 5.99
C GLU A 170 4.35 -6.98 4.60
N ALA A 171 3.29 -6.17 4.54
CA ALA A 171 2.73 -5.69 3.28
C ALA A 171 3.77 -4.88 2.48
N ALA A 172 4.54 -4.03 3.15
CA ALA A 172 5.59 -3.22 2.56
C ALA A 172 6.75 -4.06 1.99
N VAL A 173 7.21 -5.06 2.75
CA VAL A 173 8.29 -5.98 2.32
C VAL A 173 7.85 -6.78 1.11
N LEU A 174 6.66 -7.38 1.14
CA LEU A 174 6.14 -8.17 0.02
C LEU A 174 5.94 -7.31 -1.23
N ALA A 175 5.43 -6.07 -1.07
CA ALA A 175 5.30 -5.13 -2.18
C ALA A 175 6.67 -4.78 -2.78
N ALA A 176 7.67 -4.47 -1.96
CA ALA A 176 9.01 -4.11 -2.43
C ALA A 176 9.72 -5.26 -3.15
N LEU A 177 9.56 -6.50 -2.65
CA LEU A 177 10.10 -7.71 -3.30
C LEU A 177 9.44 -8.00 -4.66
N GLU A 178 8.20 -7.57 -4.87
CA GLU A 178 7.50 -7.67 -6.14
C GLU A 178 7.83 -6.48 -7.07
N LEU A 179 7.98 -5.27 -6.53
CA LEU A 179 8.28 -4.05 -7.27
C LEU A 179 9.69 -4.03 -7.86
N VAL A 180 10.71 -4.40 -7.06
CA VAL A 180 12.11 -4.28 -7.46
C VAL A 180 12.43 -5.07 -8.73
N PRO A 181 12.02 -6.34 -8.91
CA PRO A 181 12.23 -7.05 -10.17
C PRO A 181 11.35 -6.57 -11.32
N ALA A 182 10.25 -5.84 -11.03
CA ALA A 182 9.36 -5.25 -12.05
C ALA A 182 9.85 -3.88 -12.57
N ALA A 183 11.09 -3.49 -12.27
CA ALA A 183 11.70 -2.28 -12.81
C ALA A 183 11.76 -2.32 -14.35
N PRO A 184 11.54 -1.18 -15.04
CA PRO A 184 11.63 -1.14 -16.50
C PRO A 184 13.09 -1.24 -16.95
N GLU A 185 13.38 -2.12 -17.89
CA GLU A 185 14.72 -2.19 -18.50
C GLU A 185 15.06 -0.89 -19.27
N PRO A 186 16.33 -0.47 -19.28
CA PRO A 186 17.52 -1.10 -18.71
C PRO A 186 17.80 -0.71 -17.25
N LEU A 187 16.89 -0.04 -16.58
CA LEU A 187 17.07 0.49 -15.23
C LEU A 187 16.82 -0.57 -14.15
N ARG A 188 17.37 -0.33 -12.98
CA ARG A 188 17.20 -1.19 -11.83
C ARG A 188 16.58 -0.41 -10.67
N MET A 189 15.44 -0.87 -10.18
CA MET A 189 14.84 -0.27 -8.99
C MET A 189 15.60 -0.68 -7.74
N ARG A 190 15.71 0.26 -6.81
CA ARG A 190 16.07 0.00 -5.41
C ARG A 190 14.94 0.45 -4.51
N ALA A 191 14.80 -0.20 -3.37
CA ALA A 191 13.82 0.17 -2.36
C ALA A 191 14.46 0.23 -0.97
N GLY A 192 13.97 1.14 -0.15
CA GLY A 192 14.37 1.25 1.25
C GLY A 192 13.17 1.57 2.13
N MET A 193 13.09 0.97 3.33
CA MET A 193 11.93 1.15 4.18
C MET A 193 12.25 1.22 5.66
N HIS A 194 11.33 1.89 6.37
CA HIS A 194 11.30 2.00 7.82
C HIS A 194 9.85 2.05 8.30
N CYS A 195 9.57 1.56 9.50
CA CYS A 195 8.26 1.65 10.14
C CYS A 195 8.33 2.45 11.44
N GLY A 196 7.26 3.14 11.76
CA GLY A 196 7.11 3.95 12.95
C GLY A 196 5.96 4.94 12.83
N GLU A 197 5.83 5.81 13.83
CA GLU A 197 4.78 6.82 13.85
C GLU A 197 5.02 7.94 12.83
N ALA A 198 3.95 8.33 12.14
CA ALA A 198 3.91 9.47 11.24
C ALA A 198 2.57 10.18 11.31
N VAL A 199 2.57 11.46 11.00
CA VAL A 199 1.34 12.22 10.73
C VAL A 199 0.94 11.95 9.29
N VAL A 200 -0.13 11.20 9.10
CA VAL A 200 -0.67 10.85 7.78
C VAL A 200 -1.79 11.83 7.45
N THR A 201 -1.66 12.53 6.33
CA THR A 201 -2.70 13.38 5.77
C THR A 201 -3.23 12.76 4.47
N ARG A 202 -4.25 13.41 3.87
CA ARG A 202 -4.82 12.94 2.60
C ARG A 202 -3.76 12.82 1.49
N ASP A 203 -2.81 13.77 1.44
CA ASP A 203 -1.88 13.92 0.31
C ASP A 203 -0.40 13.84 0.72
N ASP A 204 -0.12 13.61 2.02
CA ASP A 204 1.24 13.58 2.53
C ASP A 204 1.41 12.67 3.76
N VAL A 205 2.66 12.34 4.04
CA VAL A 205 3.09 11.67 5.27
C VAL A 205 4.29 12.44 5.84
N ILE A 206 4.18 12.88 7.09
CA ILE A 206 5.19 13.72 7.74
C ILE A 206 5.66 13.02 9.01
N GLY A 207 6.96 12.86 9.16
CA GLY A 207 7.56 12.27 10.37
C GLY A 207 9.01 11.87 10.20
N HIS A 208 9.65 11.54 11.31
CA HIS A 208 11.04 11.05 11.31
C HIS A 208 11.18 9.75 10.50
N VAL A 209 10.14 8.90 10.53
CA VAL A 209 10.06 7.64 9.77
C VAL A 209 10.29 7.86 8.27
N VAL A 210 9.80 8.95 7.70
CA VAL A 210 9.96 9.30 6.28
C VAL A 210 11.42 9.58 5.97
N ASN A 211 12.09 10.37 6.82
CA ASN A 211 13.51 10.71 6.65
C ASN A 211 14.40 9.46 6.75
N VAL A 212 14.12 8.57 7.70
CA VAL A 212 14.88 7.31 7.86
C VAL A 212 14.69 6.42 6.63
N ALA A 213 13.45 6.21 6.17
CA ALA A 213 13.16 5.39 5.00
C ALA A 213 13.87 5.90 3.74
N ALA A 214 13.88 7.22 3.51
CA ALA A 214 14.61 7.84 2.40
C ALA A 214 16.11 7.52 2.45
N ARG A 215 16.74 7.66 3.61
CA ARG A 215 18.18 7.36 3.77
C ARG A 215 18.49 5.87 3.62
N VAL A 216 17.59 5.00 4.06
CA VAL A 216 17.71 3.55 3.86
C VAL A 216 17.67 3.23 2.36
N ALA A 217 16.76 3.83 1.61
CA ALA A 217 16.68 3.66 0.15
C ALA A 217 17.94 4.15 -0.59
N GLU A 218 18.47 5.34 -0.22
CA GLU A 218 19.73 5.85 -0.76
C GLU A 218 20.91 4.89 -0.53
N SER A 219 20.87 4.10 0.55
CA SER A 219 21.93 3.15 0.90
C SER A 219 21.85 1.83 0.13
N ALA A 220 20.75 1.55 -0.54
CA ALA A 220 20.53 0.36 -1.37
C ALA A 220 21.12 0.56 -2.78
N LYS A 221 21.50 -0.54 -3.43
CA LYS A 221 21.87 -0.58 -4.85
C LYS A 221 20.69 -1.02 -5.69
N GLY A 222 20.74 -0.76 -6.98
CA GLY A 222 19.74 -1.28 -7.92
C GLY A 222 19.56 -2.80 -7.80
N GLY A 223 18.30 -3.25 -7.76
CA GLY A 223 17.92 -4.64 -7.52
C GLY A 223 17.85 -5.02 -6.04
N GLN A 224 18.01 -4.08 -5.10
CA GLN A 224 18.02 -4.40 -3.66
C GLN A 224 16.83 -3.78 -2.92
N VAL A 225 16.32 -4.52 -1.94
CA VAL A 225 15.38 -4.05 -0.92
C VAL A 225 16.14 -3.95 0.41
N ALA A 226 16.31 -2.74 0.92
CA ALA A 226 16.95 -2.47 2.21
C ALA A 226 15.89 -2.17 3.27
N VAL A 227 16.05 -2.77 4.46
CA VAL A 227 15.11 -2.60 5.57
C VAL A 227 15.85 -2.26 6.85
N THR A 228 15.23 -1.48 7.73
CA THR A 228 15.76 -1.25 9.08
C THR A 228 15.58 -2.46 9.97
N GLY A 229 16.32 -2.49 11.09
CA GLY A 229 16.17 -3.53 12.11
C GLY A 229 14.73 -3.64 12.63
N THR A 230 14.04 -2.50 12.79
CA THR A 230 12.64 -2.45 13.24
C THR A 230 11.72 -3.21 12.28
N VAL A 231 11.86 -2.98 10.97
CA VAL A 231 11.09 -3.71 9.95
C VAL A 231 11.45 -5.19 9.95
N ARG A 232 12.76 -5.53 9.99
CA ARG A 232 13.20 -6.93 10.04
C ARG A 232 12.59 -7.67 11.24
N ASP A 233 12.61 -7.05 12.42
CA ASP A 233 12.15 -7.68 13.65
C ASP A 233 10.63 -7.88 13.64
N ALA A 234 9.88 -6.96 13.02
CA ALA A 234 8.44 -7.10 12.82
C ALA A 234 8.08 -8.22 11.81
N VAL A 235 8.94 -8.47 10.81
CA VAL A 235 8.63 -9.38 9.67
C VAL A 235 9.40 -10.70 9.78
N GLY A 236 10.24 -10.87 10.79
CA GLY A 236 11.18 -12.01 10.91
C GLY A 236 10.58 -13.41 10.94
N GLY A 237 9.24 -13.52 11.07
CA GLY A 237 8.51 -14.80 11.03
C GLY A 237 7.85 -15.11 9.68
N LEU A 238 7.99 -14.25 8.68
CA LEU A 238 7.32 -14.45 7.39
C LEU A 238 8.04 -15.53 6.57
N PRO A 239 7.36 -16.62 6.18
CA PRO A 239 7.99 -17.70 5.41
C PRO A 239 8.34 -17.21 3.99
N GLY A 240 9.42 -17.79 3.43
CA GLY A 240 9.86 -17.52 2.06
C GLY A 240 10.69 -16.25 1.88
N ILE A 241 11.09 -15.57 2.97
CA ILE A 241 12.01 -14.44 2.92
C ILE A 241 13.28 -14.70 3.76
N VAL A 242 14.38 -14.12 3.34
CA VAL A 242 15.66 -14.17 4.05
C VAL A 242 16.24 -12.77 4.22
N PHE A 243 16.90 -12.57 5.35
CA PHE A 243 17.58 -11.31 5.66
C PHE A 243 19.08 -11.49 5.63
N SER A 244 19.79 -10.54 5.02
CA SER A 244 21.24 -10.49 5.10
C SER A 244 21.70 -10.11 6.51
N ARG A 245 23.01 -10.26 6.80
CA ARG A 245 23.58 -9.76 8.06
C ARG A 245 23.30 -8.26 8.21
N SER A 246 22.74 -7.87 9.34
CA SER A 246 22.49 -6.47 9.68
C SER A 246 23.81 -5.72 9.94
N ARG A 247 23.87 -4.47 9.47
CA ARG A 247 24.98 -3.54 9.70
C ARG A 247 24.46 -2.21 10.23
N ARG A 248 25.06 -1.69 11.28
CA ARG A 248 24.72 -0.35 11.77
C ARG A 248 25.22 0.71 10.78
N ARG A 249 24.36 1.64 10.42
CA ARG A 249 24.67 2.76 9.52
C ARG A 249 24.27 4.07 10.17
N THR A 250 25.15 5.06 10.07
CA THR A 250 24.84 6.45 10.45
C THR A 250 24.41 7.22 9.21
N PHE A 251 23.27 7.89 9.30
CA PHE A 251 22.74 8.68 8.22
C PHE A 251 22.70 10.16 8.60
N LYS A 252 22.95 11.04 7.65
CA LYS A 252 22.88 12.50 7.86
C LYS A 252 21.45 12.91 8.22
N GLY A 253 21.29 13.61 9.34
CA GLY A 253 19.98 14.05 9.85
C GLY A 253 19.18 12.99 10.60
N VAL A 254 19.76 11.81 10.83
CA VAL A 254 19.20 10.73 11.65
C VAL A 254 20.17 10.52 12.81
N GLY A 255 19.82 10.95 14.01
CA GLY A 255 20.74 11.12 15.16
C GLY A 255 21.54 9.88 15.55
N GLU A 256 20.97 8.67 15.46
CA GLU A 256 21.60 7.42 15.89
C GLU A 256 21.94 6.49 14.71
N ALA A 257 22.92 5.61 14.94
CA ALA A 257 23.24 4.56 13.97
C ALA A 257 22.13 3.49 13.96
N ILE A 258 21.51 3.29 12.82
CA ILE A 258 20.37 2.37 12.60
C ILE A 258 20.87 1.05 12.02
N PRO A 259 20.42 -0.11 12.56
CA PRO A 259 20.66 -1.40 11.94
C PRO A 259 19.93 -1.49 10.60
N VAL A 260 20.63 -1.83 9.52
CA VAL A 260 20.07 -2.01 8.17
C VAL A 260 20.51 -3.35 7.62
N CYS A 261 19.62 -4.09 7.00
CA CYS A 261 19.88 -5.32 6.26
C CYS A 261 19.12 -5.32 4.93
N ARG A 262 19.48 -6.25 4.04
CA ARG A 262 18.72 -6.52 2.82
C ARG A 262 17.73 -7.63 3.10
N VAL A 263 16.60 -7.60 2.39
CA VAL A 263 15.63 -8.69 2.37
C VAL A 263 15.51 -9.21 0.94
N GLU A 264 15.42 -10.53 0.79
CA GLU A 264 15.35 -11.25 -0.49
C GLU A 264 14.37 -12.41 -0.33
N LEU A 265 13.86 -12.93 -1.45
CA LEU A 265 13.13 -14.21 -1.45
C LEU A 265 14.10 -15.37 -1.17
N ALA A 266 13.63 -16.40 -0.44
CA ALA A 266 14.42 -17.56 -0.06
C ALA A 266 14.82 -18.45 -1.24
#